data_a0b8715fa16ae62141f79ad8bb232469
#
_entry.id   a0b8715fa16ae62141f79ad8bb232469
#
_cell.length_a   1.000
_cell.length_b   1.000
_cell.length_c   1.000
_cell.angle_alpha   90.00
_cell.angle_beta   90.00
_cell.angle_gamma   90.00
#
_symmetry.space_group_name_H-M   'P 1'
#
loop_
_entity.id
_entity.type
_entity.pdbx_description
1 polymer ?
#
loop_
_entity_poly.entity_id
_entity_poly.type
_entity_poly.pdbx_seq_one_letter_code
_entity_poly.pdbx_strand_id
1 'polypeptide(L)'
;SYLKIQLTLLKRSVTPLKSDGDLSKTENIIREIDKGLSDAYTQLRELLTTFRLTLTEGSFGQSLLGMLTQLSGQTDAKIELNNALSSIALDAHQQVHLVQLIREATINAIKHAKATKIKVNCQEQQGRVQVTIEDDGVGFDLQDHKLNHYGMSIMQERAARLRGELKVESAPGKGCKVVLTYQQSEEKNKNEL
;
A
#
# COMPACT_ATOMS: atom_id res chain seq x y z
N SER A 1 16.87 3.25 2.87
CA SER A 1 17.71 2.26 3.53
C SER A 1 19.10 2.23 2.88
N TYR A 2 20.15 1.96 3.66
CA TYR A 2 21.57 1.97 3.24
C TYR A 2 21.79 1.10 1.96
N LEU A 3 21.20 -0.09 1.90
CA LEU A 3 21.30 -1.00 0.74
C LEU A 3 20.72 -0.39 -0.56
N LYS A 4 19.62 0.36 -0.49
CA LYS A 4 19.07 1.05 -1.66
C LYS A 4 20.00 2.15 -2.19
N ILE A 5 20.69 2.84 -1.29
CA ILE A 5 21.70 3.86 -1.66
C ILE A 5 22.90 3.20 -2.33
N GLN A 6 23.41 2.08 -1.78
CA GLN A 6 24.50 1.31 -2.35
C GLN A 6 24.17 0.75 -3.74
N LEU A 7 22.96 0.24 -3.93
CA LEU A 7 22.47 -0.25 -5.22
C LEU A 7 22.38 0.88 -6.27
N THR A 8 21.95 2.08 -5.84
CA THR A 8 21.92 3.27 -6.72
C THR A 8 23.32 3.72 -7.11
N LEU A 9 24.28 3.66 -6.18
CA LEU A 9 25.69 3.96 -6.46
C LEU A 9 26.30 2.92 -7.41
N LEU A 10 25.98 1.63 -7.23
CA LEU A 10 26.42 0.57 -8.13
C LEU A 10 25.83 0.75 -9.53
N LYS A 11 24.55 1.08 -9.67
CA LYS A 11 23.95 1.42 -10.97
C LYS A 11 24.68 2.57 -11.66
N ARG A 12 25.04 3.62 -10.92
CA ARG A 12 25.80 4.77 -11.46
C ARG A 12 27.23 4.43 -11.85
N SER A 13 27.90 3.53 -11.17
CA SER A 13 29.29 3.13 -11.47
C SER A 13 29.39 2.18 -12.66
N VAL A 14 28.34 1.39 -12.96
CA VAL A 14 28.29 0.47 -14.10
C VAL A 14 27.88 1.16 -15.40
N THR A 15 27.11 2.24 -15.34
CA THR A 15 26.62 2.97 -16.53
C THR A 15 27.72 3.55 -17.45
N PRO A 16 28.93 3.97 -16.99
CA PRO A 16 29.97 4.53 -17.85
C PRO A 16 30.82 3.49 -18.60
N LEU A 17 30.73 2.21 -18.27
CA LEU A 17 31.54 1.14 -18.89
C LEU A 17 30.90 0.68 -20.20
N LYS A 18 31.11 1.45 -21.27
CA LYS A 18 30.65 1.13 -22.61
C LYS A 18 31.48 -0.01 -23.23
N SER A 19 30.97 -1.22 -23.15
CA SER A 19 31.37 -2.34 -24.02
C SER A 19 30.12 -3.20 -24.26
N ASP A 20 29.76 -3.37 -25.52
CA ASP A 20 28.41 -3.64 -26.03
C ASP A 20 27.76 -5.01 -25.77
N GLY A 21 28.30 -5.87 -24.94
CA GLY A 21 27.71 -7.22 -24.75
C GLY A 21 27.38 -7.58 -23.31
N ASP A 22 28.04 -6.98 -22.35
CA ASP A 22 27.99 -7.41 -20.93
C ASP A 22 27.15 -6.48 -20.03
N LEU A 23 26.88 -5.29 -20.50
CA LEU A 23 26.14 -4.25 -19.75
C LEU A 23 24.65 -4.60 -19.56
N SER A 24 24.01 -5.16 -20.58
CA SER A 24 22.58 -5.49 -20.50
C SER A 24 22.32 -6.64 -19.51
N LYS A 25 23.24 -7.61 -19.43
CA LYS A 25 23.18 -8.68 -18.44
C LYS A 25 23.39 -8.15 -17.02
N THR A 26 24.37 -7.25 -16.85
CA THR A 26 24.67 -6.64 -15.54
C THR A 26 23.52 -5.76 -15.06
N GLU A 27 22.92 -4.96 -15.96
CA GLU A 27 21.73 -4.17 -15.63
C GLU A 27 20.51 -5.02 -15.27
N ASN A 28 20.33 -6.16 -15.94
CA ASN A 28 19.25 -7.10 -15.61
C ASN A 28 19.48 -7.74 -14.23
N ILE A 29 20.70 -8.19 -13.92
CA ILE A 29 21.05 -8.74 -12.60
C ILE A 29 20.84 -7.69 -11.52
N ILE A 30 21.26 -6.42 -11.73
CA ILE A 30 21.04 -5.34 -10.77
C ILE A 30 19.54 -5.09 -10.55
N ARG A 31 18.72 -5.15 -11.61
CA ARG A 31 17.25 -5.03 -11.49
C ARG A 31 16.62 -6.19 -10.70
N GLU A 32 17.08 -7.41 -10.95
CA GLU A 32 16.62 -8.60 -10.20
C GLU A 32 16.99 -8.52 -8.72
N ILE A 33 18.22 -8.08 -8.40
CA ILE A 33 18.65 -7.87 -7.01
C ILE A 33 17.82 -6.75 -6.35
N ASP A 34 17.57 -5.63 -7.04
CA ASP A 34 16.75 -4.52 -6.52
C ASP A 34 15.32 -4.97 -6.23
N LYS A 35 14.76 -5.80 -7.13
CA LYS A 35 13.45 -6.40 -6.95
C LYS A 35 13.44 -7.36 -5.76
N GLY A 36 14.36 -8.33 -5.71
CA GLY A 36 14.44 -9.31 -4.62
C GLY A 36 14.67 -8.66 -3.26
N LEU A 37 15.50 -7.61 -3.18
CA LEU A 37 15.72 -6.83 -1.96
C LEU A 37 14.47 -6.05 -1.54
N SER A 38 13.74 -5.52 -2.51
CA SER A 38 12.48 -4.81 -2.28
C SER A 38 11.39 -5.74 -1.77
N ASP A 39 11.30 -6.93 -2.35
CA ASP A 39 10.37 -7.99 -1.96
C ASP A 39 10.69 -8.50 -0.55
N ALA A 40 11.97 -8.78 -0.25
CA ALA A 40 12.42 -9.20 1.07
C ALA A 40 12.15 -8.11 2.15
N TYR A 41 12.41 -6.85 1.83
CA TYR A 41 12.10 -5.74 2.72
C TYR A 41 10.59 -5.62 2.98
N THR A 42 9.78 -5.83 1.96
CA THR A 42 8.32 -5.83 2.06
C THR A 42 7.84 -6.97 2.96
N GLN A 43 8.33 -8.20 2.74
CA GLN A 43 8.01 -9.36 3.56
C GLN A 43 8.42 -9.19 5.03
N LEU A 44 9.63 -8.67 5.28
CA LEU A 44 10.08 -8.38 6.65
C LEU A 44 9.18 -7.36 7.34
N ARG A 45 8.78 -6.33 6.62
CA ARG A 45 7.87 -5.30 7.14
C ARG A 45 6.48 -5.84 7.43
N GLU A 46 5.99 -6.79 6.62
CA GLU A 46 4.73 -7.51 6.85
C GLU A 46 4.79 -8.34 8.12
N LEU A 47 5.86 -9.11 8.28
CA LEU A 47 6.09 -9.91 9.48
C LEU A 47 6.13 -9.03 10.72
N LEU A 48 6.85 -7.92 10.69
CA LEU A 48 6.93 -6.97 11.80
C LEU A 48 5.57 -6.31 12.09
N THR A 49 4.79 -5.99 11.06
CA THR A 49 3.46 -5.40 11.21
C THR A 49 2.48 -6.42 11.77
N THR A 50 2.51 -7.67 11.28
CA THR A 50 1.72 -8.78 11.81
C THR A 50 2.06 -9.04 13.27
N PHE A 51 3.35 -9.11 13.60
CA PHE A 51 3.82 -9.31 14.96
C PHE A 51 3.39 -8.17 15.90
N ARG A 52 3.44 -6.93 15.43
CA ARG A 52 2.99 -5.77 16.20
C ARG A 52 1.48 -5.73 16.39
N LEU A 53 0.68 -6.13 15.38
CA LEU A 53 -0.77 -6.22 15.49
C LEU A 53 -1.22 -7.37 16.42
N THR A 54 -0.48 -8.48 16.44
CA THR A 54 -0.76 -9.60 17.37
C THR A 54 -0.32 -9.33 18.80
N LEU A 55 0.68 -8.45 19.01
CA LEU A 55 1.16 -8.09 20.37
C LEU A 55 0.40 -6.90 20.98
N THR A 56 -0.21 -6.05 20.18
CA THR A 56 -1.09 -5.00 20.68
C THR A 56 -2.51 -5.56 20.68
N GLU A 57 -3.11 -5.72 21.84
CA GLU A 57 -4.55 -6.00 22.04
C GLU A 57 -5.45 -4.86 21.50
N GLY A 58 -4.99 -4.16 20.46
CA GLY A 58 -5.66 -3.05 19.81
C GLY A 58 -6.54 -3.50 18.66
N SER A 59 -7.75 -2.99 18.60
CA SER A 59 -8.66 -3.21 17.47
C SER A 59 -8.06 -2.67 16.16
N PHE A 60 -8.49 -3.20 15.00
CA PHE A 60 -8.17 -2.66 13.66
C PHE A 60 -8.28 -1.13 13.61
N GLY A 61 -9.36 -0.58 14.21
CA GLY A 61 -9.58 0.85 14.28
C GLY A 61 -8.48 1.63 14.99
N GLN A 62 -7.95 1.10 16.09
CA GLN A 62 -6.84 1.74 16.83
C GLN A 62 -5.54 1.71 16.03
N SER A 63 -5.24 0.58 15.39
CA SER A 63 -4.05 0.44 14.53
C SER A 63 -4.12 1.38 13.32
N LEU A 64 -5.28 1.48 12.69
CA LEU A 64 -5.53 2.38 11.57
C LEU A 64 -5.40 3.84 11.98
N LEU A 65 -6.04 4.23 13.09
CA LEU A 65 -5.97 5.59 13.62
C LEU A 65 -4.54 5.99 13.98
N GLY A 66 -3.79 5.12 14.66
CA GLY A 66 -2.38 5.37 15.03
C GLY A 66 -1.50 5.56 13.79
N MET A 67 -1.69 4.74 12.76
CA MET A 67 -0.96 4.84 11.50
C MET A 67 -1.27 6.16 10.77
N LEU A 68 -2.55 6.54 10.67
CA LEU A 68 -2.95 7.78 10.00
C LEU A 68 -2.51 9.02 10.79
N THR A 69 -2.54 8.98 12.12
CA THR A 69 -2.00 10.06 12.98
C THR A 69 -0.50 10.26 12.75
N GLN A 70 0.27 9.17 12.63
CA GLN A 70 1.69 9.26 12.30
C GLN A 70 1.93 9.87 10.91
N LEU A 71 1.10 9.55 9.92
CA LEU A 71 1.20 10.10 8.58
C LEU A 71 0.78 11.58 8.52
N SER A 72 -0.21 11.99 9.31
CA SER A 72 -0.65 13.39 9.36
C SER A 72 0.45 14.33 9.88
N GLY A 73 1.38 13.85 10.71
CA GLY A 73 2.58 14.60 11.11
C GLY A 73 3.61 14.81 10.00
N GLN A 74 3.42 14.25 8.82
CA GLN A 74 4.34 14.34 7.67
C GLN A 74 3.78 15.19 6.51
N THR A 75 2.62 15.81 6.68
CA THR A 75 1.94 16.57 5.64
C THR A 75 1.06 17.66 6.23
N ASP A 76 0.85 18.75 5.48
CA ASP A 76 -0.13 19.78 5.80
C ASP A 76 -1.56 19.40 5.35
N ALA A 77 -1.71 18.31 4.59
CA ALA A 77 -3.01 17.82 4.16
C ALA A 77 -3.81 17.30 5.36
N LYS A 78 -5.09 17.65 5.41
CA LYS A 78 -6.02 17.11 6.40
C LYS A 78 -6.37 15.67 6.07
N ILE A 79 -6.04 14.73 6.96
CA ILE A 79 -6.44 13.32 6.84
C ILE A 79 -7.70 13.08 7.68
N GLU A 80 -8.78 12.65 7.03
CA GLU A 80 -10.05 12.31 7.67
C GLU A 80 -10.28 10.80 7.62
N LEU A 81 -10.60 10.19 8.76
CA LEU A 81 -10.94 8.77 8.88
C LEU A 81 -12.41 8.62 9.27
N ASN A 82 -13.14 7.86 8.45
CA ASN A 82 -14.43 7.28 8.81
C ASN A 82 -14.32 5.76 8.77
N ASN A 83 -14.32 5.13 9.96
CA ASN A 83 -14.17 3.68 10.08
C ASN A 83 -15.41 3.09 10.74
N ALA A 84 -16.22 2.42 9.94
CA ALA A 84 -17.41 1.69 10.37
C ALA A 84 -17.20 0.15 10.35
N LEU A 85 -15.95 -0.34 10.17
CA LEU A 85 -15.65 -1.76 10.24
C LEU A 85 -15.62 -2.23 11.69
N SER A 86 -16.38 -3.27 11.99
CA SER A 86 -16.26 -3.98 13.27
C SER A 86 -14.91 -4.71 13.32
N SER A 87 -14.14 -4.50 14.38
CA SER A 87 -12.88 -5.21 14.60
C SER A 87 -13.03 -6.72 14.73
N ILE A 88 -14.21 -7.20 15.14
CA ILE A 88 -14.53 -8.63 15.28
C ILE A 88 -14.70 -9.31 13.92
N ALA A 89 -15.03 -8.55 12.89
CA ALA A 89 -15.27 -9.05 11.54
C ALA A 89 -14.01 -9.29 10.71
N LEU A 90 -12.83 -8.85 11.17
CA LEU A 90 -11.57 -8.93 10.45
C LEU A 90 -10.59 -9.87 11.16
N ASP A 91 -10.12 -10.90 10.47
CA ASP A 91 -9.00 -11.70 10.95
C ASP A 91 -7.67 -10.92 10.89
N ALA A 92 -6.63 -11.45 11.56
CA ALA A 92 -5.32 -10.77 11.63
C ALA A 92 -4.68 -10.56 10.24
N HIS A 93 -4.86 -11.50 9.32
CA HIS A 93 -4.35 -11.42 7.95
C HIS A 93 -5.06 -10.29 7.18
N GLN A 94 -6.38 -10.22 7.27
CA GLN A 94 -7.18 -9.16 6.66
C GLN A 94 -6.78 -7.79 7.21
N GLN A 95 -6.62 -7.65 8.53
CA GLN A 95 -6.20 -6.40 9.17
C GLN A 95 -4.86 -5.90 8.63
N VAL A 96 -3.87 -6.79 8.53
CA VAL A 96 -2.52 -6.45 8.01
C VAL A 96 -2.61 -5.92 6.58
N HIS A 97 -3.29 -6.65 5.70
CA HIS A 97 -3.37 -6.25 4.30
C HIS A 97 -4.16 -4.96 4.09
N LEU A 98 -5.23 -4.76 4.86
CA LEU A 98 -6.01 -3.51 4.85
C LEU A 98 -5.17 -2.32 5.32
N VAL A 99 -4.53 -2.42 6.48
CA VAL A 99 -3.70 -1.33 7.02
C VAL A 99 -2.58 -0.97 6.04
N GLN A 100 -1.95 -1.96 5.41
CA GLN A 100 -0.87 -1.71 4.48
C GLN A 100 -1.34 -1.10 3.16
N LEU A 101 -2.48 -1.54 2.62
CA LEU A 101 -3.08 -0.94 1.43
C LEU A 101 -3.46 0.52 1.68
N ILE A 102 -4.15 0.80 2.80
CA ILE A 102 -4.55 2.15 3.18
C ILE A 102 -3.32 3.03 3.36
N ARG A 103 -2.27 2.49 4.00
CA ARG A 103 -1.01 3.20 4.21
C ARG A 103 -0.35 3.58 2.89
N GLU A 104 -0.27 2.65 1.94
CA GLU A 104 0.34 2.89 0.63
C GLU A 104 -0.42 3.95 -0.16
N ALA A 105 -1.75 3.84 -0.23
CA ALA A 105 -2.59 4.82 -0.91
C ALA A 105 -2.45 6.22 -0.27
N THR A 106 -2.44 6.29 1.07
CA THR A 106 -2.28 7.55 1.81
C THR A 106 -0.89 8.17 1.57
N ILE A 107 0.17 7.36 1.57
CA ILE A 107 1.54 7.84 1.28
C ILE A 107 1.64 8.35 -0.15
N ASN A 108 0.98 7.70 -1.11
CA ASN A 108 0.96 8.15 -2.50
C ASN A 108 0.27 9.52 -2.62
N ALA A 109 -0.84 9.71 -1.94
CA ALA A 109 -1.51 11.02 -1.87
C ALA A 109 -0.60 12.10 -1.24
N ILE A 110 0.06 11.81 -0.11
CA ILE A 110 0.99 12.75 0.55
C ILE A 110 2.16 13.13 -0.36
N LYS A 111 2.78 12.15 -1.03
CA LYS A 111 4.01 12.37 -1.78
C LYS A 111 3.81 12.94 -3.16
N HIS A 112 2.71 12.60 -3.81
CA HIS A 112 2.54 12.81 -5.25
C HIS A 112 1.35 13.70 -5.61
N ALA A 113 0.31 13.75 -4.78
CA ALA A 113 -0.92 14.41 -5.16
C ALA A 113 -0.94 15.92 -4.89
N LYS A 114 -0.08 16.44 -4.01
CA LYS A 114 -0.18 17.82 -3.49
C LYS A 114 -1.60 18.11 -2.96
N ALA A 115 -2.21 17.12 -2.36
CA ALA A 115 -3.56 17.19 -1.84
C ALA A 115 -3.65 18.12 -0.63
N THR A 116 -4.79 18.77 -0.45
CA THR A 116 -5.13 19.50 0.77
C THR A 116 -5.96 18.65 1.72
N LYS A 117 -6.60 17.61 1.18
CA LYS A 117 -7.46 16.71 1.94
C LYS A 117 -7.33 15.27 1.43
N ILE A 118 -7.22 14.33 2.39
CA ILE A 118 -7.23 12.89 2.15
C ILE A 118 -8.34 12.28 3.01
N LYS A 119 -9.26 11.55 2.40
CA LYS A 119 -10.36 10.86 3.08
C LYS A 119 -10.13 9.36 3.04
N VAL A 120 -10.20 8.73 4.19
CA VAL A 120 -10.19 7.26 4.34
C VAL A 120 -11.54 6.83 4.87
N ASN A 121 -12.26 6.03 4.11
CA ASN A 121 -13.58 5.52 4.47
C ASN A 121 -13.58 4.00 4.42
N CYS A 122 -13.90 3.36 5.55
CA CYS A 122 -13.95 1.91 5.70
C CYS A 122 -15.37 1.54 6.14
N GLN A 123 -16.05 0.72 5.35
CA GLN A 123 -17.42 0.29 5.61
C GLN A 123 -17.61 -1.19 5.29
N GLU A 124 -18.56 -1.79 5.95
CA GLU A 124 -19.02 -3.15 5.67
C GLU A 124 -20.53 -3.15 5.53
N GLN A 125 -21.03 -3.82 4.52
CA GLN A 125 -22.44 -4.02 4.30
C GLN A 125 -22.69 -5.42 3.76
N GLN A 126 -23.50 -6.21 4.47
CA GLN A 126 -23.89 -7.58 4.08
C GLN A 126 -22.68 -8.49 3.81
N GLY A 127 -21.67 -8.45 4.68
CA GLY A 127 -20.43 -9.21 4.53
C GLY A 127 -19.47 -8.67 3.45
N ARG A 128 -19.84 -7.61 2.75
CA ARG A 128 -18.97 -6.96 1.77
C ARG A 128 -18.24 -5.79 2.41
N VAL A 129 -16.93 -5.88 2.47
CA VAL A 129 -16.05 -4.81 2.94
C VAL A 129 -15.69 -3.92 1.78
N GLN A 130 -15.80 -2.60 1.99
CA GLN A 130 -15.34 -1.58 1.06
C GLN A 130 -14.44 -0.59 1.80
N VAL A 131 -13.26 -0.35 1.25
CA VAL A 131 -12.31 0.65 1.70
C VAL A 131 -12.05 1.62 0.57
N THR A 132 -12.24 2.91 0.84
CA THR A 132 -12.02 4.00 -0.12
C THR A 132 -11.00 4.97 0.43
N ILE A 133 -9.98 5.28 -0.35
CA ILE A 133 -9.02 6.36 -0.07
C ILE A 133 -9.13 7.37 -1.22
N GLU A 134 -9.43 8.61 -0.89
CA GLU A 134 -9.67 9.68 -1.86
C GLU A 134 -8.89 10.93 -1.49
N ASP A 135 -8.18 11.51 -2.44
CA ASP A 135 -7.50 12.79 -2.31
C ASP A 135 -8.03 13.81 -3.32
N ASP A 136 -7.91 15.08 -2.98
CA ASP A 136 -8.31 16.23 -3.81
C ASP A 136 -7.13 16.82 -4.60
N GLY A 137 -6.09 16.05 -4.83
CA GLY A 137 -4.84 16.54 -5.40
C GLY A 137 -4.83 16.67 -6.92
N VAL A 138 -3.63 16.72 -7.48
CA VAL A 138 -3.42 16.98 -8.92
C VAL A 138 -3.88 15.83 -9.81
N GLY A 139 -4.08 14.64 -9.27
CA GLY A 139 -4.41 13.45 -10.06
C GLY A 139 -3.34 13.09 -11.09
N PHE A 140 -3.61 12.08 -11.89
CA PHE A 140 -2.70 11.60 -12.94
C PHE A 140 -3.47 10.84 -14.02
N ASP A 141 -2.85 10.69 -15.19
CA ASP A 141 -3.35 9.83 -16.26
C ASP A 141 -2.96 8.38 -15.98
N LEU A 142 -3.95 7.50 -15.87
CA LEU A 142 -3.74 6.07 -15.63
C LEU A 142 -3.04 5.36 -16.79
N GLN A 143 -3.03 5.96 -17.99
CA GLN A 143 -2.37 5.41 -19.17
C GLN A 143 -0.90 5.86 -19.28
N ASP A 144 -0.44 6.79 -18.45
CA ASP A 144 0.95 7.24 -18.47
C ASP A 144 1.89 6.18 -17.88
N HIS A 145 2.56 5.43 -18.76
CA HIS A 145 3.52 4.37 -18.42
C HIS A 145 4.77 4.86 -17.63
N LYS A 146 4.97 6.17 -17.48
CA LYS A 146 6.08 6.74 -16.72
C LYS A 146 5.79 6.87 -15.22
N LEU A 147 4.53 6.76 -14.83
CA LEU A 147 4.14 6.81 -13.43
C LEU A 147 4.55 5.52 -12.71
N ASN A 148 5.02 5.69 -11.51
CA ASN A 148 5.65 4.68 -10.67
C ASN A 148 4.67 3.53 -10.36
N HIS A 149 4.59 2.53 -11.25
CA HIS A 149 3.70 1.37 -11.15
C HIS A 149 3.94 0.50 -9.91
N TYR A 150 5.03 0.77 -9.16
CA TYR A 150 5.42 -0.05 -8.01
C TYR A 150 4.40 0.01 -6.85
N GLY A 151 3.97 1.22 -6.47
CA GLY A 151 2.95 1.39 -5.42
C GLY A 151 1.60 0.79 -5.81
N MET A 152 1.23 0.92 -7.10
CA MET A 152 0.01 0.34 -7.64
C MET A 152 0.04 -1.19 -7.60
N SER A 153 1.16 -1.81 -8.01
CA SER A 153 1.32 -3.27 -7.99
C SER A 153 1.29 -3.83 -6.57
N ILE A 154 1.85 -3.12 -5.58
CA ILE A 154 1.75 -3.49 -4.17
C ILE A 154 0.30 -3.49 -3.72
N MET A 155 -0.46 -2.43 -4.03
CA MET A 155 -1.88 -2.37 -3.65
C MET A 155 -2.70 -3.46 -4.33
N GLN A 156 -2.43 -3.78 -5.61
CA GLN A 156 -3.07 -4.88 -6.32
C GLN A 156 -2.76 -6.23 -5.68
N GLU A 157 -1.50 -6.48 -5.29
CA GLU A 157 -1.12 -7.70 -4.59
C GLU A 157 -1.87 -7.83 -3.25
N ARG A 158 -1.99 -6.73 -2.48
CA ARG A 158 -2.74 -6.73 -1.23
C ARG A 158 -4.22 -7.04 -1.43
N ALA A 159 -4.82 -6.44 -2.45
CA ALA A 159 -6.21 -6.73 -2.81
C ALA A 159 -6.39 -8.21 -3.19
N ALA A 160 -5.48 -8.77 -3.98
CA ALA A 160 -5.50 -10.19 -4.35
C ALA A 160 -5.38 -11.13 -3.13
N ARG A 161 -4.54 -10.77 -2.14
CA ARG A 161 -4.42 -11.51 -0.87
C ARG A 161 -5.73 -11.54 -0.08
N LEU A 162 -6.53 -10.50 -0.20
CA LEU A 162 -7.87 -10.40 0.38
C LEU A 162 -8.96 -11.03 -0.51
N ARG A 163 -8.58 -11.62 -1.66
CA ARG A 163 -9.51 -12.07 -2.72
C ARG A 163 -10.46 -10.95 -3.13
N GLY A 164 -9.96 -9.72 -3.12
CA GLY A 164 -10.69 -8.50 -3.41
C GLY A 164 -10.35 -7.91 -4.77
N GLU A 165 -11.16 -6.95 -5.17
CA GLU A 165 -11.00 -6.14 -6.37
C GLU A 165 -10.48 -4.75 -5.95
N LEU A 166 -9.42 -4.27 -6.61
CA LEU A 166 -8.89 -2.92 -6.47
C LEU A 166 -9.23 -2.12 -7.72
N LYS A 167 -9.90 -1.00 -7.52
CA LYS A 167 -10.19 -0.02 -8.57
C LYS A 167 -9.51 1.29 -8.23
N VAL A 168 -8.85 1.89 -9.22
CA VAL A 168 -8.24 3.21 -9.11
C VAL A 168 -8.86 4.12 -10.14
N GLU A 169 -9.31 5.28 -9.72
CA GLU A 169 -9.89 6.33 -10.55
C GLU A 169 -9.05 7.59 -10.36
N SER A 170 -8.48 8.12 -11.43
CA SER A 170 -7.72 9.37 -11.40
C SER A 170 -7.76 10.04 -12.76
N ALA A 171 -7.71 11.36 -12.75
CA ALA A 171 -7.51 12.17 -13.94
C ALA A 171 -6.77 13.46 -13.55
N PRO A 172 -6.01 14.07 -14.46
CA PRO A 172 -5.32 15.34 -14.20
C PRO A 172 -6.28 16.42 -13.67
N GLY A 173 -5.93 17.00 -12.53
CA GLY A 173 -6.71 18.03 -11.84
C GLY A 173 -7.93 17.52 -11.05
N LYS A 174 -8.12 16.19 -10.93
CA LYS A 174 -9.31 15.62 -10.24
C LYS A 174 -8.97 14.72 -9.05
N GLY A 175 -7.72 14.74 -8.57
CA GLY A 175 -7.29 13.89 -7.48
C GLY A 175 -7.23 12.41 -7.87
N CYS A 176 -7.17 11.57 -6.85
CA CYS A 176 -7.18 10.12 -7.02
C CYS A 176 -8.13 9.46 -6.02
N LYS A 177 -8.79 8.39 -6.48
CA LYS A 177 -9.66 7.57 -5.66
C LYS A 177 -9.26 6.10 -5.81
N VAL A 178 -8.88 5.48 -4.72
CA VAL A 178 -8.56 4.07 -4.61
C VAL A 178 -9.70 3.37 -3.88
N VAL A 179 -10.28 2.35 -4.47
CA VAL A 179 -11.39 1.57 -3.90
C VAL A 179 -10.99 0.11 -3.87
N LEU A 180 -10.93 -0.46 -2.68
CA LEU A 180 -10.85 -1.90 -2.46
C LEU A 180 -12.22 -2.43 -2.09
N THR A 181 -12.62 -3.55 -2.68
CA THR A 181 -13.84 -4.26 -2.31
C THR A 181 -13.55 -5.75 -2.21
N TYR A 182 -13.99 -6.41 -1.15
CA TYR A 182 -13.90 -7.87 -1.03
C TYR A 182 -15.08 -8.42 -0.22
N GLN A 183 -15.38 -9.70 -0.45
CA GLN A 183 -16.37 -10.43 0.34
C GLN A 183 -15.67 -11.06 1.54
N GLN A 184 -16.17 -10.77 2.73
CA GLN A 184 -15.70 -11.43 3.93
C GLN A 184 -16.11 -12.90 3.92
N SER A 185 -15.15 -13.79 4.12
CA SER A 185 -15.46 -15.21 4.25
C SER A 185 -16.25 -15.40 5.55
N GLU A 186 -17.44 -15.98 5.47
CA GLU A 186 -18.10 -16.54 6.65
C GLU A 186 -17.27 -17.72 7.15
N GLU A 187 -16.28 -17.50 8.00
CA GLU A 187 -15.79 -18.57 8.84
C GLU A 187 -16.92 -18.87 9.84
N LYS A 188 -17.69 -19.88 9.51
CA LYS A 188 -18.63 -20.48 10.45
C LYS A 188 -17.88 -20.76 11.75
N ASN A 189 -18.36 -20.17 12.84
CA ASN A 189 -18.16 -20.65 14.21
C ASN A 189 -18.47 -22.16 14.25
N LYS A 190 -17.46 -22.99 13.95
CA LYS A 190 -17.47 -24.42 14.20
C LYS A 190 -16.74 -24.69 15.51
N ASN A 191 -17.18 -24.07 16.59
CA ASN A 191 -16.83 -24.46 17.94
C ASN A 191 -18.01 -24.19 18.86
N GLU A 192 -19.15 -24.82 18.53
CA GLU A 192 -20.23 -25.15 19.50
C GLU A 192 -20.78 -26.51 19.08
N LEU A 193 -20.15 -27.56 19.62
CA LEU A 193 -20.80 -28.85 20.03
C LEU A 193 -19.81 -29.60 20.89
#